data_67a0c9460cbded19a67835c5ec019287
#
_entry.id   67a0c9460cbded19a67835c5ec019287
#
_cell.length_a   1.000
_cell.length_b   1.000
_cell.length_c   1.000
_cell.angle_alpha   90.00
_cell.angle_beta   90.00
_cell.angle_gamma   90.00
#
_symmetry.space_group_name_H-M   'P 1'
#
loop_
_entity.id
_entity.type
_entity.pdbx_description
1 polymer ?
#
loop_
_entity_poly.entity_id
_entity_poly.type
_entity_poly.pdbx_seq_one_letter_code
_entity_poly.pdbx_strand_id
1 'polypeptide(L)'
;MKLDAHRSVLLIIDLQERLLPAIDQGVSVIEHAAWLIGVARQLQVPVLLTEQYPQGLGATASAIAQLIHSEERIEKIHFSAVAEGNLLNHPSAQRKQWVVCGTESHVCVQQTVLDLLAAGRDVAVVEEAVGSRQARDKALALERMRQNGADIVSREMVAFEWLGQAGTSAFRSLLKDFIR
;
A
#
# COMPACT_ATOMS: atom_id res chain seq x y z
N MET A 1 -16.10 -3.25 -1.62
CA MET A 1 -15.90 -4.26 -2.72
C MET A 1 -15.21 -5.50 -2.18
N LYS A 2 -15.26 -6.65 -2.90
CA LYS A 2 -14.41 -7.81 -2.59
C LYS A 2 -13.15 -7.77 -3.45
N LEU A 3 -11.98 -7.98 -2.84
CA LEU A 3 -10.70 -7.98 -3.54
C LEU A 3 -10.48 -9.30 -4.31
N ASP A 4 -9.85 -9.18 -5.46
CA ASP A 4 -9.44 -10.29 -6.35
C ASP A 4 -7.98 -10.12 -6.72
N ALA A 5 -7.14 -11.13 -6.47
CA ALA A 5 -5.71 -11.09 -6.73
C ALA A 5 -5.40 -10.77 -8.21
N HIS A 6 -6.19 -11.28 -9.15
CA HIS A 6 -5.98 -11.02 -10.58
C HIS A 6 -6.36 -9.60 -11.02
N ARG A 7 -7.12 -8.88 -10.20
CA ARG A 7 -7.57 -7.51 -10.47
C ARG A 7 -6.89 -6.47 -9.59
N SER A 8 -6.07 -6.90 -8.62
CA SER A 8 -5.44 -6.04 -7.62
C SER A 8 -4.00 -5.68 -7.99
N VAL A 9 -3.57 -4.50 -7.54
CA VAL A 9 -2.18 -4.06 -7.41
C VAL A 9 -1.96 -3.57 -5.97
N LEU A 10 -0.81 -3.89 -5.38
CA LEU A 10 -0.40 -3.37 -4.07
C LEU A 10 0.45 -2.12 -4.27
N LEU A 11 0.04 -1.00 -3.70
CA LEU A 11 0.77 0.27 -3.75
C LEU A 11 1.33 0.60 -2.36
N ILE A 12 2.65 0.73 -2.29
CA ILE A 12 3.41 1.13 -1.10
C ILE A 12 3.79 2.60 -1.24
N ILE A 13 3.37 3.46 -0.32
CA ILE A 13 3.61 4.90 -0.39
C ILE A 13 4.66 5.34 0.62
N ASP A 14 5.76 5.88 0.14
CA ASP A 14 6.76 6.70 0.85
C ASP A 14 7.24 6.14 2.20
N LEU A 15 7.63 4.87 2.26
CA LEU A 15 8.24 4.26 3.45
C LEU A 15 9.74 4.55 3.47
N GLN A 16 10.12 5.82 3.69
CA GLN A 16 11.48 6.34 3.54
C GLN A 16 12.20 6.57 4.88
N GLU A 17 13.53 6.39 4.87
CA GLU A 17 14.38 6.36 6.05
C GLU A 17 14.30 7.63 6.90
N ARG A 18 14.20 8.80 6.29
CA ARG A 18 14.16 10.09 7.03
C ARG A 18 12.76 10.47 7.50
N LEU A 19 11.71 9.87 6.91
CA LEU A 19 10.33 10.13 7.30
C LEU A 19 9.88 9.21 8.44
N LEU A 20 10.23 7.93 8.37
CA LEU A 20 9.77 6.89 9.29
C LEU A 20 10.04 7.15 10.77
N PRO A 21 11.17 7.73 11.20
CA PRO A 21 11.41 8.01 12.63
C PRO A 21 10.39 8.98 13.26
N ALA A 22 9.71 9.80 12.44
CA ALA A 22 8.67 10.72 12.89
C ALA A 22 7.27 10.08 12.94
N ILE A 23 7.08 8.91 12.34
CA ILE A 23 5.79 8.25 12.23
C ILE A 23 5.45 7.50 13.52
N ASP A 24 4.26 7.77 14.07
CA ASP A 24 3.72 7.00 15.18
C ASP A 24 3.62 5.51 14.78
N GLN A 25 4.22 4.63 15.58
CA GLN A 25 4.34 3.20 15.31
C GLN A 25 4.97 2.86 13.94
N GLY A 26 5.91 3.69 13.45
CA GLY A 26 6.53 3.53 12.13
C GLY A 26 7.14 2.15 11.89
N VAL A 27 7.72 1.51 12.93
CA VAL A 27 8.25 0.13 12.83
C VAL A 27 7.14 -0.86 12.51
N SER A 28 5.99 -0.76 13.18
CA SER A 28 4.83 -1.62 12.93
C SER A 28 4.27 -1.44 11.51
N VAL A 29 4.22 -0.20 11.03
CA VAL A 29 3.82 0.08 9.63
C VAL A 29 4.73 -0.63 8.63
N ILE A 30 6.06 -0.60 8.85
CA ILE A 30 7.04 -1.33 8.02
C ILE A 30 6.79 -2.85 8.06
N GLU A 31 6.58 -3.42 9.24
CA GLU A 31 6.33 -4.85 9.40
C GLU A 31 5.07 -5.29 8.67
N HIS A 32 3.97 -4.52 8.77
CA HIS A 32 2.73 -4.80 8.06
C HIS A 32 2.87 -4.64 6.54
N ALA A 33 3.61 -3.63 6.07
CA ALA A 33 3.88 -3.44 4.65
C ALA A 33 4.74 -4.57 4.08
N ALA A 34 5.80 -4.99 4.78
CA ALA A 34 6.64 -6.12 4.38
C ALA A 34 5.83 -7.43 4.30
N TRP A 35 4.95 -7.65 5.28
CA TRP A 35 4.03 -8.79 5.27
C TRP A 35 3.12 -8.78 4.04
N LEU A 36 2.52 -7.63 3.71
CA LEU A 36 1.67 -7.46 2.52
C LEU A 36 2.43 -7.72 1.22
N ILE A 37 3.67 -7.23 1.12
CA ILE A 37 4.53 -7.49 -0.04
C ILE A 37 4.77 -9.00 -0.19
N GLY A 38 5.10 -9.70 0.90
CA GLY A 38 5.29 -11.15 0.89
C GLY A 38 4.07 -11.91 0.39
N VAL A 39 2.88 -11.56 0.90
CA VAL A 39 1.60 -12.13 0.45
C VAL A 39 1.35 -11.83 -1.03
N ALA A 40 1.55 -10.57 -1.46
CA ALA A 40 1.38 -10.17 -2.85
C ALA A 40 2.30 -10.97 -3.79
N ARG A 41 3.58 -11.16 -3.42
CA ARG A 41 4.53 -11.97 -4.19
C ARG A 41 4.06 -13.41 -4.33
N GLN A 42 3.63 -14.03 -3.22
CA GLN A 42 3.17 -15.42 -3.21
C GLN A 42 1.92 -15.63 -4.07
N LEU A 43 1.03 -14.64 -4.13
CA LEU A 43 -0.20 -14.66 -4.91
C LEU A 43 -0.09 -13.98 -6.28
N GLN A 44 1.13 -13.59 -6.69
CA GLN A 44 1.44 -12.95 -7.98
C GLN A 44 0.65 -11.64 -8.21
N VAL A 45 0.39 -10.92 -7.13
CA VAL A 45 -0.17 -9.57 -7.19
C VAL A 45 0.98 -8.59 -7.45
N PRO A 46 0.91 -7.74 -8.50
CA PRO A 46 1.92 -6.72 -8.75
C PRO A 46 2.06 -5.75 -7.59
N VAL A 47 3.30 -5.31 -7.36
CA VAL A 47 3.64 -4.34 -6.34
C VAL A 47 4.20 -3.09 -7.00
N LEU A 48 3.79 -1.92 -6.55
CA LEU A 48 4.35 -0.62 -6.90
C LEU A 48 4.73 0.12 -5.63
N LEU A 49 5.81 0.90 -5.69
CA LEU A 49 6.30 1.68 -4.56
C LEU A 49 6.61 3.10 -5.00
N THR A 50 6.26 4.08 -4.16
CA THR A 50 6.64 5.48 -4.39
C THR A 50 7.70 5.97 -3.41
N GLU A 51 8.52 6.93 -3.87
CA GLU A 51 9.46 7.70 -3.07
C GLU A 51 9.20 9.19 -3.27
N GLN A 52 8.84 9.87 -2.18
CA GLN A 52 8.64 11.32 -2.15
C GLN A 52 9.98 12.03 -2.04
N TYR A 53 10.32 12.87 -3.04
CA TYR A 53 11.51 13.73 -2.99
C TYR A 53 12.71 13.01 -2.32
N PRO A 54 13.26 11.94 -2.90
CA PRO A 54 14.26 11.09 -2.23
C PRO A 54 15.53 11.84 -1.84
N GLN A 55 15.89 12.92 -2.53
CA GLN A 55 17.01 13.79 -2.16
C GLN A 55 16.80 14.44 -0.78
N GLY A 56 15.55 14.71 -0.39
CA GLY A 56 15.16 15.27 0.91
C GLY A 56 14.86 14.22 1.96
N LEU A 57 14.00 13.25 1.62
CA LEU A 57 13.49 12.24 2.56
C LEU A 57 14.29 10.94 2.61
N GLY A 58 15.32 10.82 1.80
CA GLY A 58 16.15 9.61 1.71
C GLY A 58 15.49 8.49 0.91
N ALA A 59 16.17 7.36 0.84
CA ALA A 59 15.70 6.17 0.15
C ALA A 59 14.62 5.44 0.95
N THR A 60 13.94 4.52 0.30
CA THR A 60 13.06 3.54 0.96
C THR A 60 13.83 2.78 2.04
N ALA A 61 13.20 2.57 3.19
CA ALA A 61 13.78 1.80 4.30
C ALA A 61 14.26 0.43 3.84
N SER A 62 15.42 -0.01 4.30
CA SER A 62 16.10 -1.22 3.83
C SER A 62 15.24 -2.49 3.93
N ALA A 63 14.42 -2.61 4.99
CA ALA A 63 13.51 -3.73 5.18
C ALA A 63 12.46 -3.85 4.07
N ILE A 64 12.10 -2.76 3.42
CA ILE A 64 11.18 -2.72 2.28
C ILE A 64 11.96 -2.77 0.97
N ALA A 65 13.04 -2.00 0.85
CA ALA A 65 13.81 -1.86 -0.39
C ALA A 65 14.30 -3.20 -0.95
N GLN A 66 14.71 -4.13 -0.09
CA GLN A 66 15.14 -5.49 -0.48
C GLN A 66 14.01 -6.37 -1.06
N LEU A 67 12.74 -6.00 -0.86
CA LEU A 67 11.57 -6.73 -1.34
C LEU A 67 11.01 -6.15 -2.65
N ILE A 68 11.58 -5.03 -3.14
CA ILE A 68 11.08 -4.25 -4.27
C ILE A 68 12.06 -4.33 -5.43
N HIS A 69 11.57 -4.62 -6.63
CA HIS A 69 12.36 -4.56 -7.86
C HIS A 69 12.48 -3.10 -8.35
N SER A 70 13.56 -2.80 -9.09
CA SER A 70 13.84 -1.43 -9.54
C SER A 70 12.73 -0.83 -10.41
N GLU A 71 12.11 -1.65 -11.26
CA GLU A 71 11.02 -1.25 -12.15
C GLU A 71 9.70 -0.97 -11.43
N GLU A 72 9.56 -1.35 -10.18
CA GLU A 72 8.37 -1.12 -9.36
C GLU A 72 8.42 0.21 -8.63
N ARG A 73 9.57 0.89 -8.66
CA ARG A 73 9.83 2.13 -7.91
C ARG A 73 9.54 3.36 -8.75
N ILE A 74 8.77 4.28 -8.18
CA ILE A 74 8.34 5.52 -8.81
C ILE A 74 8.71 6.70 -7.89
N GLU A 75 9.59 7.58 -8.36
CA GLU A 75 9.89 8.83 -7.67
C GLU A 75 8.84 9.88 -7.97
N LYS A 76 8.53 10.73 -7.00
CA LYS A 76 7.55 11.80 -7.14
C LYS A 76 7.90 13.04 -6.33
N ILE A 77 7.40 14.18 -6.77
CA ILE A 77 7.47 15.47 -6.07
C ILE A 77 6.10 15.84 -5.52
N HIS A 78 5.03 15.58 -6.27
CA HIS A 78 3.66 15.79 -5.79
C HIS A 78 3.34 14.86 -4.62
N PHE A 79 2.53 15.29 -3.68
CA PHE A 79 2.09 14.41 -2.59
C PHE A 79 1.24 13.26 -3.12
N SER A 80 0.30 13.55 -4.02
CA SER A 80 -0.41 12.48 -4.75
C SER A 80 0.48 11.83 -5.81
N ALA A 81 0.61 10.52 -5.75
CA ALA A 81 1.32 9.74 -6.77
C ALA A 81 0.60 9.76 -8.13
N VAL A 82 -0.71 9.98 -8.15
CA VAL A 82 -1.49 10.11 -9.39
C VAL A 82 -1.19 11.42 -10.09
N ALA A 83 -1.05 12.51 -9.34
CA ALA A 83 -0.76 13.85 -9.88
C ALA A 83 0.60 13.91 -10.60
N GLU A 84 1.56 13.07 -10.23
CA GLU A 84 2.85 12.96 -10.93
C GLU A 84 2.72 12.47 -12.39
N GLY A 85 1.64 11.72 -12.69
CA GLY A 85 1.36 11.20 -14.02
C GLY A 85 2.02 9.85 -14.34
N ASN A 86 3.08 9.46 -13.65
CA ASN A 86 3.82 8.23 -13.95
C ASN A 86 3.13 6.98 -13.40
N LEU A 87 2.41 7.08 -12.28
CA LEU A 87 1.80 5.93 -11.61
C LEU A 87 0.78 5.23 -12.51
N LEU A 88 -0.18 5.95 -13.06
CA LEU A 88 -1.25 5.35 -13.88
C LEU A 88 -0.78 4.92 -15.28
N ASN A 89 0.40 5.37 -15.70
CA ASN A 89 1.03 4.93 -16.97
C ASN A 89 1.87 3.64 -16.78
N HIS A 90 2.10 3.21 -15.56
CA HIS A 90 2.83 1.96 -15.31
C HIS A 90 2.02 0.75 -15.81
N PRO A 91 2.67 -0.29 -16.41
CA PRO A 91 1.96 -1.48 -16.92
C PRO A 91 1.07 -2.17 -15.86
N SER A 92 1.54 -2.25 -14.62
CA SER A 92 0.78 -2.83 -13.50
C SER A 92 -0.41 -1.98 -13.05
N ALA A 93 -0.46 -0.70 -13.42
CA ALA A 93 -1.52 0.24 -13.04
C ALA A 93 -2.82 0.06 -13.83
N GLN A 94 -2.86 -0.86 -14.79
CA GLN A 94 -4.07 -1.16 -15.57
C GLN A 94 -5.10 -1.94 -14.76
N ARG A 95 -4.72 -2.50 -13.62
CA ARG A 95 -5.61 -3.23 -12.73
C ARG A 95 -6.59 -2.29 -12.04
N LYS A 96 -7.82 -2.77 -11.84
CA LYS A 96 -8.94 -1.96 -11.33
C LYS A 96 -8.84 -1.69 -9.82
N GLN A 97 -8.38 -2.69 -9.05
CA GLN A 97 -8.38 -2.67 -7.59
C GLN A 97 -6.99 -2.29 -7.06
N TRP A 98 -6.96 -1.34 -6.14
CA TRP A 98 -5.74 -0.83 -5.53
C TRP A 98 -5.76 -1.06 -4.03
N VAL A 99 -4.82 -1.86 -3.54
CA VAL A 99 -4.58 -2.04 -2.11
C VAL A 99 -3.44 -1.10 -1.71
N VAL A 100 -3.70 -0.20 -0.78
CA VAL A 100 -2.79 0.92 -0.46
C VAL A 100 -2.29 0.81 0.98
N CYS A 101 -1.00 0.97 1.17
CA CYS A 101 -0.35 1.14 2.47
C CYS A 101 0.78 2.19 2.38
N GLY A 102 1.36 2.59 3.53
CA GLY A 102 2.48 3.53 3.59
C GLY A 102 2.21 4.79 4.40
N THR A 103 2.95 5.87 4.11
CA THR A 103 2.96 7.12 4.89
C THR A 103 2.96 8.37 4.00
N GLU A 104 2.55 9.53 4.49
CA GLU A 104 1.74 9.73 5.70
C GLU A 104 0.26 9.58 5.35
N SER A 105 -0.50 8.94 6.23
CA SER A 105 -1.93 8.67 5.99
C SER A 105 -2.71 9.91 5.57
N HIS A 106 -2.44 11.06 6.21
CA HIS A 106 -3.15 12.34 6.00
C HIS A 106 -2.55 13.24 4.92
N VAL A 107 -1.46 12.82 4.27
CA VAL A 107 -0.79 13.60 3.20
C VAL A 107 -0.74 12.78 1.92
N CYS A 108 0.36 12.04 1.68
CA CYS A 108 0.58 11.32 0.41
C CYS A 108 -0.41 10.18 0.20
N VAL A 109 -0.71 9.41 1.24
CA VAL A 109 -1.68 8.29 1.16
C VAL A 109 -3.06 8.82 0.80
N GLN A 110 -3.59 9.74 1.60
CA GLN A 110 -4.93 10.30 1.39
C GLN A 110 -5.09 10.95 0.02
N GLN A 111 -4.14 11.81 -0.39
CA GLN A 111 -4.24 12.48 -1.68
C GLN A 111 -4.18 11.50 -2.85
N THR A 112 -3.30 10.49 -2.77
CA THR A 112 -3.23 9.43 -3.77
C THR A 112 -4.52 8.62 -3.85
N VAL A 113 -5.08 8.23 -2.70
CA VAL A 113 -6.35 7.47 -2.63
C VAL A 113 -7.51 8.25 -3.24
N LEU A 114 -7.65 9.54 -2.89
CA LEU A 114 -8.71 10.39 -3.44
C LEU A 114 -8.59 10.54 -4.97
N ASP A 115 -7.39 10.72 -5.48
CA ASP A 115 -7.16 10.82 -6.92
C ASP A 115 -7.35 9.47 -7.65
N LEU A 116 -6.98 8.34 -7.04
CA LEU A 116 -7.29 7.01 -7.58
C LEU A 116 -8.80 6.78 -7.68
N LEU A 117 -9.56 7.14 -6.66
CA LEU A 117 -11.02 7.07 -6.68
C LEU A 117 -11.62 7.96 -7.77
N ALA A 118 -11.12 9.21 -7.90
CA ALA A 118 -11.54 10.13 -8.96
C ALA A 118 -11.19 9.60 -10.36
N ALA A 119 -10.10 8.86 -10.51
CA ALA A 119 -9.72 8.15 -11.75
C ALA A 119 -10.52 6.84 -11.97
N GLY A 120 -11.55 6.60 -11.16
CA GLY A 120 -12.45 5.44 -11.30
C GLY A 120 -11.84 4.13 -10.83
N ARG A 121 -10.79 4.16 -10.00
CA ARG A 121 -10.22 2.94 -9.39
C ARG A 121 -11.00 2.55 -8.13
N ASP A 122 -11.01 1.24 -7.85
CA ASP A 122 -11.52 0.71 -6.58
C ASP A 122 -10.36 0.66 -5.59
N VAL A 123 -10.51 1.25 -4.40
CA VAL A 123 -9.39 1.41 -3.46
C VAL A 123 -9.72 0.80 -2.10
N ALA A 124 -8.81 -0.03 -1.59
CA ALA A 124 -8.79 -0.52 -0.22
C ALA A 124 -7.52 0.01 0.48
N VAL A 125 -7.68 0.60 1.66
CA VAL A 125 -6.58 1.09 2.50
C VAL A 125 -6.40 0.15 3.68
N VAL A 126 -5.18 -0.36 3.87
CA VAL A 126 -4.87 -1.29 4.96
C VAL A 126 -4.56 -0.51 6.23
N GLU A 127 -5.48 -0.55 7.21
CA GLU A 127 -5.46 0.31 8.40
C GLU A 127 -4.15 0.20 9.19
N GLU A 128 -3.71 -1.03 9.52
CA GLU A 128 -2.50 -1.25 10.30
C GLU A 128 -1.20 -1.00 9.53
N ALA A 129 -1.27 -0.91 8.20
CA ALA A 129 -0.12 -0.67 7.32
C ALA A 129 -0.01 0.78 6.83
N VAL A 130 -0.80 1.71 7.36
CA VAL A 130 -0.65 3.15 7.13
C VAL A 130 -0.32 3.87 8.44
N GLY A 131 0.42 4.97 8.35
CA GLY A 131 0.85 5.74 9.52
C GLY A 131 0.94 7.23 9.26
N SER A 132 0.87 8.00 10.34
CA SER A 132 1.08 9.45 10.38
C SER A 132 1.90 9.80 11.61
N ARG A 133 2.42 11.04 11.67
CA ARG A 133 3.14 11.53 12.87
C ARG A 133 2.26 11.58 14.12
N GLN A 134 0.96 11.82 13.93
CA GLN A 134 -0.02 11.86 15.00
C GLN A 134 -1.13 10.85 14.75
N ALA A 135 -1.50 10.08 15.76
CA ALA A 135 -2.60 9.11 15.67
C ALA A 135 -3.94 9.76 15.25
N ARG A 136 -4.18 11.00 15.68
CA ARG A 136 -5.38 11.75 15.29
C ARG A 136 -5.42 12.02 13.78
N ASP A 137 -4.30 12.40 13.17
CA ASP A 137 -4.24 12.65 11.72
C ASP A 137 -4.47 11.38 10.92
N LYS A 138 -3.93 10.25 11.37
CA LYS A 138 -4.25 8.93 10.79
C LYS A 138 -5.75 8.65 10.87
N ALA A 139 -6.36 8.82 12.03
CA ALA A 139 -7.79 8.54 12.23
C ALA A 139 -8.67 9.41 11.31
N LEU A 140 -8.39 10.71 11.23
CA LEU A 140 -9.12 11.64 10.35
C LEU A 140 -8.94 11.30 8.87
N ALA A 141 -7.73 10.91 8.46
CA ALA A 141 -7.45 10.50 7.09
C ALA A 141 -8.22 9.24 6.69
N LEU A 142 -8.22 8.22 7.55
CA LEU A 142 -8.97 6.97 7.31
C LEU A 142 -10.47 7.23 7.21
N GLU A 143 -11.02 8.05 8.11
CA GLU A 143 -12.43 8.47 8.08
C GLU A 143 -12.77 9.18 6.77
N ARG A 144 -11.93 10.16 6.36
CA ARG A 144 -12.14 10.91 5.12
C ARG A 144 -12.04 10.02 3.88
N MET A 145 -11.07 9.12 3.82
CA MET A 145 -10.94 8.18 2.70
C MET A 145 -12.16 7.26 2.61
N ARG A 146 -12.66 6.75 3.75
CA ARG A 146 -13.88 5.93 3.81
C ARG A 146 -15.10 6.70 3.29
N GLN A 147 -15.30 7.93 3.72
CA GLN A 147 -16.42 8.78 3.27
C GLN A 147 -16.39 9.05 1.77
N ASN A 148 -15.22 9.02 1.14
CA ASN A 148 -15.04 9.21 -0.30
C ASN A 148 -15.09 7.90 -1.11
N GLY A 149 -15.34 6.75 -0.47
CA GLY A 149 -15.57 5.47 -1.14
C GLY A 149 -14.42 4.48 -1.10
N ALA A 150 -13.36 4.74 -0.33
CA ALA A 150 -12.33 3.73 -0.07
C ALA A 150 -12.83 2.72 0.97
N ASP A 151 -12.55 1.43 0.77
CA ASP A 151 -12.69 0.43 1.82
C ASP A 151 -11.51 0.53 2.81
N ILE A 152 -11.80 0.49 4.10
CA ILE A 152 -10.77 0.38 5.14
C ILE A 152 -10.76 -1.07 5.62
N VAL A 153 -9.63 -1.74 5.45
CA VAL A 153 -9.49 -3.18 5.63
C VAL A 153 -8.27 -3.52 6.49
N SER A 154 -8.24 -4.74 7.04
CA SER A 154 -7.02 -5.28 7.65
C SER A 154 -6.18 -6.03 6.60
N ARG A 155 -4.89 -6.25 6.89
CA ARG A 155 -4.01 -7.05 6.04
C ARG A 155 -4.51 -8.49 5.85
N GLU A 156 -5.12 -9.07 6.88
CA GLU A 156 -5.68 -10.43 6.79
C GLU A 156 -6.94 -10.47 5.91
N MET A 157 -7.80 -9.44 5.95
CA MET A 157 -8.92 -9.32 5.02
C MET A 157 -8.42 -9.34 3.58
N VAL A 158 -7.38 -8.57 3.28
CA VAL A 158 -6.75 -8.56 1.94
C VAL A 158 -6.26 -9.94 1.55
N ALA A 159 -5.49 -10.62 2.41
CA ALA A 159 -4.92 -11.93 2.12
C ALA A 159 -5.98 -13.00 1.86
N PHE A 160 -7.02 -13.06 2.71
CA PHE A 160 -8.09 -14.04 2.56
C PHE A 160 -9.01 -13.77 1.37
N GLU A 161 -9.25 -12.50 1.03
CA GLU A 161 -9.99 -12.14 -0.17
C GLU A 161 -9.21 -12.50 -1.45
N TRP A 162 -7.89 -12.24 -1.49
CA TRP A 162 -7.02 -12.65 -2.59
C TRP A 162 -6.91 -14.17 -2.74
N LEU A 163 -6.92 -14.94 -1.64
CA LEU A 163 -6.95 -16.40 -1.68
C LEU A 163 -8.27 -16.96 -2.22
N GLY A 164 -9.39 -16.33 -1.88
CA GLY A 164 -10.72 -16.67 -2.31
C GLY A 164 -11.31 -17.98 -1.76
N GLN A 165 -10.47 -18.99 -1.47
CA GLN A 165 -10.92 -20.30 -0.97
C GLN A 165 -9.85 -21.03 -0.15
N ALA A 166 -10.30 -21.89 0.74
CA ALA A 166 -9.44 -22.78 1.51
C ALA A 166 -9.04 -24.02 0.71
N GLY A 167 -8.09 -24.83 1.24
CA GLY A 167 -7.76 -26.17 0.73
C GLY A 167 -6.83 -26.19 -0.47
N THR A 168 -6.46 -25.04 -1.06
CA THR A 168 -5.49 -24.95 -2.16
C THR A 168 -4.05 -25.05 -1.66
N SER A 169 -3.10 -25.29 -2.56
CA SER A 169 -1.66 -25.20 -2.25
C SER A 169 -1.27 -23.79 -1.81
N ALA A 170 -1.79 -22.76 -2.48
CA ALA A 170 -1.57 -21.36 -2.13
C ALA A 170 -2.08 -21.04 -0.72
N PHE A 171 -3.28 -21.49 -0.36
CA PHE A 171 -3.83 -21.34 0.99
C PHE A 171 -2.92 -21.98 2.05
N ARG A 172 -2.50 -23.23 1.87
CA ARG A 172 -1.62 -23.93 2.84
C ARG A 172 -0.27 -23.24 3.00
N SER A 173 0.33 -22.79 1.90
CA SER A 173 1.60 -22.08 1.92
C SER A 173 1.46 -20.74 2.64
N LEU A 174 0.44 -19.96 2.33
CA LEU A 174 0.21 -18.64 2.93
C LEU A 174 -0.08 -18.74 4.43
N LEU A 175 -0.89 -19.71 4.88
CA LEU A 175 -1.09 -19.97 6.29
C LEU A 175 0.21 -20.28 7.02
N LYS A 176 1.07 -21.12 6.43
CA LYS A 176 2.36 -21.51 7.01
C LYS A 176 3.31 -20.32 7.16
N ASP A 177 3.37 -19.48 6.13
CA ASP A 177 4.41 -18.45 6.00
C ASP A 177 3.99 -17.10 6.64
N PHE A 178 2.69 -16.80 6.72
CA PHE A 178 2.19 -15.46 7.08
C PHE A 178 1.11 -15.40 8.16
N ILE A 179 0.30 -16.43 8.39
CA ILE A 179 -0.93 -16.33 9.22
C ILE A 179 -0.82 -17.11 10.54
N ARG A 180 0.34 -17.36 11.05
CA ARG A 180 0.49 -18.03 12.36
C ARG A 180 0.54 -17.06 13.51
#